data_5ecfea00aec03e019aa83dc5ae610d2c
#
_entry.id   5ecfea00aec03e019aa83dc5ae610d2c
#
_cell.length_a   1.000
_cell.length_b   1.000
_cell.length_c   1.000
_cell.angle_alpha   90.00
_cell.angle_beta   90.00
_cell.angle_gamma   90.00
#
_symmetry.space_group_name_H-M   'P 1'
#
loop_
_entity.id
_entity.type
_entity.pdbx_description
1 polymer ?
#
loop_
_entity_poly.entity_id
_entity_poly.type
_entity_poly.pdbx_seq_one_letter_code
_entity_poly.pdbx_strand_id
1 'polypeptide(L)'
;TGCSSLTSFTATIGGNFLGVCALTPGTTYYHNGSGTYPAAGDTMFTNSAGTAVADPKHYHYVDGSANKKIHITGTDGYVAGISTCAP
;
A
#
# COMPACT_ATOMS: atom_id res chain seq x y z
N THR A 1 9.06 21.05 -13.60
CA THR A 1 8.56 20.41 -12.92
C THR A 1 9.19 19.56 -11.91
N GLY A 2 9.42 18.41 -12.00
CA GLY A 2 9.95 17.59 -10.97
C GLY A 2 8.97 17.17 -9.92
N CYS A 3 7.76 17.66 -10.00
CA CYS A 3 6.73 17.20 -9.07
C CYS A 3 6.29 15.83 -9.48
N SER A 4 6.53 14.88 -8.62
CA SER A 4 6.01 13.54 -8.84
C SER A 4 4.54 13.54 -8.50
N SER A 5 3.74 13.03 -9.41
CA SER A 5 2.34 12.79 -9.12
C SER A 5 2.22 11.45 -8.45
N LEU A 6 1.68 11.44 -7.24
CA LEU A 6 1.41 10.20 -6.55
C LEU A 6 0.00 9.74 -6.87
N THR A 7 -0.19 8.45 -6.94
CA THR A 7 -1.49 7.85 -7.19
C THR A 7 -2.11 7.46 -5.85
N SER A 8 -3.34 7.90 -5.62
CA SER A 8 -4.04 7.56 -4.39
C SER A 8 -4.75 6.21 -4.53
N PHE A 9 -4.85 5.50 -3.43
CA PHE A 9 -5.61 4.26 -3.39
C PHE A 9 -6.10 4.06 -1.96
N THR A 10 -7.10 3.20 -1.80
CA THR A 10 -7.69 2.93 -0.50
C THR A 10 -7.17 1.60 0.02
N ALA A 11 -6.71 1.61 1.27
CA ALA A 11 -6.20 0.41 1.92
C ALA A 11 -6.46 0.50 3.41
N THR A 12 -6.11 -0.54 4.14
CA THR A 12 -6.13 -0.52 5.60
C THR A 12 -4.84 -1.13 6.12
N ILE A 13 -4.41 -0.67 7.28
CA ILE A 13 -3.19 -1.14 7.91
C ILE A 13 -3.54 -2.25 8.91
N GLY A 14 -2.71 -3.28 8.96
CA GLY A 14 -2.90 -4.36 9.91
C GLY A 14 -1.60 -4.70 10.60
N GLY A 15 -1.71 -5.27 11.81
CA GLY A 15 -0.54 -5.61 12.60
C GLY A 15 0.12 -6.90 12.20
N ASN A 16 -0.59 -7.76 11.46
CA ASN A 16 0.00 -9.03 11.06
C ASN A 16 -0.49 -9.41 9.65
N PHE A 17 0.30 -10.27 9.04
CA PHE A 17 0.11 -10.64 7.64
C PHE A 17 -1.22 -11.36 7.39
N LEU A 18 -1.62 -12.22 8.31
CA LEU A 18 -2.84 -13.01 8.11
C LEU A 18 -4.10 -12.21 8.46
N GLY A 19 -4.01 -11.40 9.49
CA GLY A 19 -5.18 -10.67 9.97
C GLY A 19 -5.58 -9.48 9.12
N VAL A 20 -4.64 -8.93 8.34
CA VAL A 20 -4.91 -7.71 7.59
C VAL A 20 -5.98 -7.93 6.52
N CYS A 21 -6.09 -9.13 5.98
CA CYS A 21 -7.09 -9.44 4.94
C CYS A 21 -8.52 -9.42 5.46
N ALA A 22 -8.71 -9.51 6.76
CA ALA A 22 -10.04 -9.46 7.36
C ALA A 22 -10.51 -8.03 7.60
N LEU A 23 -9.63 -7.04 7.42
CA LEU A 23 -9.95 -5.64 7.67
C LEU A 23 -10.52 -5.00 6.41
N THR A 24 -11.41 -4.04 6.60
CA THR A 24 -12.03 -3.33 5.47
C THR A 24 -11.19 -2.11 5.11
N PRO A 25 -10.74 -1.98 3.85
CA PRO A 25 -10.00 -0.79 3.44
C PRO A 25 -10.85 0.46 3.58
N GLY A 26 -10.26 1.50 4.18
CA GLY A 26 -10.97 2.75 4.41
C GLY A 26 -10.06 3.95 4.57
N THR A 27 -8.75 3.76 4.43
CA THR A 27 -7.78 4.83 4.58
C THR A 27 -7.12 5.10 3.23
N THR A 28 -6.95 6.36 2.89
CA THR A 28 -6.30 6.73 1.63
C THR A 28 -4.80 6.76 1.81
N TYR A 29 -4.11 6.04 0.93
CA TYR A 29 -2.65 6.02 0.84
C TYR A 29 -2.23 6.42 -0.57
N TYR A 30 -0.94 6.60 -0.77
CA TYR A 30 -0.40 7.06 -2.04
C TYR A 30 0.83 6.22 -2.39
N HIS A 31 1.13 6.09 -3.68
CA HIS A 31 2.32 5.40 -4.13
C HIS A 31 2.89 6.09 -5.36
N ASN A 32 4.16 5.82 -5.66
CA ASN A 32 4.85 6.47 -6.77
C ASN A 32 4.96 5.58 -8.01
N GLY A 33 4.24 4.47 -8.04
CA GLY A 33 4.24 3.59 -9.20
C GLY A 33 3.32 4.10 -10.29
N SER A 34 3.32 3.41 -11.42
CA SER A 34 2.53 3.83 -12.59
C SER A 34 1.15 3.20 -12.64
N GLY A 35 0.86 2.21 -11.80
CA GLY A 35 -0.44 1.56 -11.80
C GLY A 35 -1.43 2.21 -10.84
N THR A 36 -2.64 1.69 -10.83
CA THR A 36 -3.66 2.15 -9.89
C THR A 36 -3.29 1.83 -8.45
N TYR A 37 -2.65 0.68 -8.25
CA TYR A 37 -2.22 0.23 -6.94
C TYR A 37 -0.71 0.05 -6.94
N PRO A 38 -0.07 0.08 -5.75
CA PRO A 38 1.38 -0.10 -5.71
C PRO A 38 1.77 -1.51 -6.12
N ALA A 39 2.98 -1.63 -6.66
CA ALA A 39 3.57 -2.91 -7.02
C ALA A 39 4.88 -3.08 -6.27
N ALA A 40 5.41 -4.31 -6.26
CA ALA A 40 6.70 -4.57 -5.64
C ALA A 40 7.76 -3.63 -6.25
N GLY A 41 8.51 -2.97 -5.39
CA GLY A 41 9.53 -2.00 -5.80
C GLY A 41 9.07 -0.56 -5.75
N ASP A 42 7.77 -0.31 -5.63
CA ASP A 42 7.25 1.04 -5.47
C ASP A 42 7.45 1.53 -4.05
N THR A 43 7.22 2.81 -3.82
CA THR A 43 7.24 3.39 -2.48
C THR A 43 5.84 3.85 -2.12
N MET A 44 5.39 3.49 -0.92
CA MET A 44 4.06 3.83 -0.43
C MET A 44 4.16 4.98 0.57
N PHE A 45 3.25 5.93 0.44
CA PHE A 45 3.23 7.14 1.26
C PHE A 45 1.90 7.28 1.98
N THR A 46 1.92 8.01 3.10
CA THR A 46 0.70 8.29 3.87
C THR A 46 0.11 9.65 3.54
N ASN A 47 0.83 10.48 2.78
CA ASN A 47 0.33 11.80 2.37
C ASN A 47 0.55 12.03 0.88
N SER A 48 -0.21 12.96 0.31
CA SER A 48 -0.13 13.25 -1.12
C SER A 48 1.13 14.02 -1.51
N ALA A 49 1.81 14.60 -0.54
CA ALA A 49 3.06 15.34 -0.80
C ALA A 49 4.26 14.40 -0.95
N GLY A 50 4.13 13.15 -0.53
CA GLY A 50 5.24 12.21 -0.62
C GLY A 50 6.34 12.48 0.41
N THR A 51 6.01 13.15 1.51
CA THR A 51 6.98 13.46 2.56
C THR A 51 6.90 12.51 3.75
N ALA A 52 5.84 11.72 3.84
CA ALA A 52 5.67 10.74 4.91
C ALA A 52 5.44 9.37 4.29
N VAL A 53 6.38 8.46 4.52
CA VAL A 53 6.28 7.11 3.97
C VAL A 53 5.43 6.22 4.88
N ALA A 54 4.92 5.12 4.31
CA ALA A 54 4.10 4.18 5.07
C ALA A 54 4.97 3.40 6.05
N ASP A 55 4.38 3.05 7.19
CA ASP A 55 5.07 2.26 8.20
C ASP A 55 5.36 0.85 7.70
N PRO A 56 6.38 0.17 8.24
CA PRO A 56 6.73 -1.19 7.82
C PRO A 56 5.76 -2.20 8.43
N LYS A 57 4.57 -2.27 7.84
CA LYS A 57 3.50 -3.15 8.29
C LYS A 57 2.86 -3.81 7.08
N HIS A 58 1.81 -4.55 7.31
CA HIS A 58 1.05 -5.18 6.25
C HIS A 58 -0.21 -4.37 5.99
N TYR A 59 -0.60 -4.28 4.72
CA TYR A 59 -1.75 -3.49 4.31
C TYR A 59 -2.65 -4.35 3.43
N HIS A 60 -3.93 -4.06 3.46
CA HIS A 60 -4.93 -4.76 2.66
C HIS A 60 -5.65 -3.76 1.77
N TYR A 61 -5.76 -4.07 0.49
CA TYR A 61 -6.59 -3.30 -0.43
C TYR A 61 -7.37 -4.24 -1.33
N VAL A 62 -8.41 -3.71 -1.96
CA VAL A 62 -9.27 -4.49 -2.86
C VAL A 62 -9.09 -3.94 -4.26
N ASP A 63 -8.64 -4.79 -5.18
CA ASP A 63 -8.46 -4.47 -6.58
C ASP A 63 -9.59 -5.14 -7.36
N GLY A 64 -10.66 -4.39 -7.58
CA GLY A 64 -11.85 -4.97 -8.16
C GLY A 64 -12.49 -5.95 -7.21
N SER A 65 -12.39 -7.24 -7.52
CA SER A 65 -12.90 -8.29 -6.66
C SER A 65 -11.78 -9.07 -5.98
N ALA A 66 -10.52 -8.67 -6.20
CA ALA A 66 -9.37 -9.38 -5.64
C ALA A 66 -8.87 -8.69 -4.39
N ASN A 67 -8.73 -9.45 -3.32
CA ASN A 67 -8.16 -8.95 -2.07
C ASN A 67 -6.65 -9.14 -2.11
N LYS A 68 -5.91 -8.05 -1.92
CA LYS A 68 -4.45 -8.05 -2.01
C LYS A 68 -3.83 -7.57 -0.72
N LYS A 69 -2.63 -8.06 -0.43
CA LYS A 69 -1.83 -7.67 0.72
C LYS A 69 -0.55 -6.99 0.26
N ILE A 70 -0.21 -5.88 0.91
CA ILE A 70 1.04 -5.17 0.67
C ILE A 70 1.95 -5.41 1.86
N HIS A 71 3.19 -5.78 1.59
CA HIS A 71 4.21 -5.94 2.62
C HIS A 71 5.22 -4.81 2.50
N ILE A 72 5.27 -3.94 3.51
CA ILE A 72 6.23 -2.84 3.58
C ILE A 72 7.34 -3.25 4.53
N THR A 73 8.60 -3.13 4.08
CA THR A 73 9.77 -3.40 4.92
C THR A 73 10.60 -2.15 5.07
N GLY A 74 11.40 -2.11 6.14
CA GLY A 74 12.27 -0.97 6.38
C GLY A 74 11.49 0.26 6.82
N THR A 75 12.13 1.41 6.76
CA THR A 75 11.54 2.67 7.24
C THR A 75 11.32 3.66 6.10
N ASP A 76 11.46 3.24 4.86
CA ASP A 76 11.36 4.13 3.69
C ASP A 76 10.11 3.87 2.84
N GLY A 77 9.17 3.08 3.35
CA GLY A 77 7.93 2.82 2.64
C GLY A 77 8.06 1.89 1.45
N TYR A 78 9.16 1.17 1.36
CA TYR A 78 9.43 0.30 0.21
C TYR A 78 8.47 -0.89 0.19
N VAL A 79 7.79 -1.07 -0.94
CA VAL A 79 6.89 -2.21 -1.12
C VAL A 79 7.72 -3.43 -1.48
N ALA A 80 7.90 -4.32 -0.51
CA ALA A 80 8.70 -5.52 -0.71
C ALA A 80 7.97 -6.54 -1.56
N GLY A 81 6.65 -6.57 -1.49
CA GLY A 81 5.90 -7.50 -2.31
C GLY A 81 4.39 -7.32 -2.16
N ILE A 82 3.68 -7.85 -3.13
CA ILE A 82 2.22 -7.87 -3.14
C ILE A 82 1.79 -9.31 -3.22
N SER A 83 0.88 -9.71 -2.34
CA SER A 83 0.33 -11.06 -2.33
C SER A 83 -1.17 -11.02 -2.42
N THR A 84 -1.77 -12.11 -2.90
CA THR A 84 -3.22 -12.24 -2.90
C THR A 84 -3.64 -12.80 -1.55
N CYS A 85 -4.69 -12.24 -0.96
CA CYS A 85 -5.25 -12.78 0.25
C CYS A 85 -5.86 -14.16 -0.02
N ALA A 86 -5.59 -15.09 0.88
CA ALA A 86 -6.19 -16.42 0.76
C ALA A 86 -7.70 -16.32 0.97
N PRO A 87 -8.47 -17.10 0.23
CA PRO A 87 -9.92 -17.14 0.43
C PRO A 87 -10.28 -17.67 1.82
#